data_92b2a3f3f91c4867b9a7610a10b8f937
#
_entry.id   92b2a3f3f91c4867b9a7610a10b8f937
#
_cell.length_a   1.000
_cell.length_b   1.000
_cell.length_c   1.000
_cell.angle_alpha   90.00
_cell.angle_beta   90.00
_cell.angle_gamma   90.00
#
_symmetry.space_group_name_H-M   'P 1'
#
loop_
_entity.id
_entity.type
_entity.pdbx_description
1 polymer ?
#
loop_
_entity_poly.entity_id
_entity_poly.type
_entity_poly.pdbx_seq_one_letter_code
_entity_poly.pdbx_strand_id
1 'polypeptide(L)'
;MSTKRIVVIGGSAAGPKAAAKARRMDQHAEITIVQKGPDLSMASCGYPYYVGGTFDDRNQLICTPTGVVRDPMFFMNAKGITALTNTAATALDRQNRTVSCRNVETGEEQSLAYDKLILATGATPLMPPVPGIDLEGITNLQSMRDADYLRKVRDEKR
;
A
#
# COMPACT_ATOMS: atom_id res chain seq x y z
N MET A 1 -10.70 -3.22 -30.21
CA MET A 1 -10.49 -4.13 -29.05
C MET A 1 -10.87 -3.35 -27.81
N SER A 2 -11.64 -3.92 -26.88
CA SER A 2 -11.99 -3.21 -25.63
C SER A 2 -10.76 -3.07 -24.74
N THR A 3 -10.60 -1.91 -24.11
CA THR A 3 -9.54 -1.63 -23.14
C THR A 3 -9.67 -2.58 -21.95
N LYS A 4 -8.60 -3.28 -21.57
CA LYS A 4 -8.59 -4.18 -20.42
C LYS A 4 -8.48 -3.39 -19.13
N ARG A 5 -9.37 -3.67 -18.18
CA ARG A 5 -9.33 -3.12 -16.83
C ARG A 5 -8.60 -4.09 -15.89
N ILE A 6 -7.52 -3.62 -15.30
CA ILE A 6 -6.70 -4.41 -14.37
C ILE A 6 -6.77 -3.74 -13.00
N VAL A 7 -7.35 -4.42 -12.02
CA VAL A 7 -7.38 -3.94 -10.63
C VAL A 7 -6.34 -4.70 -9.82
N VAL A 8 -5.56 -3.96 -9.03
CA VAL A 8 -4.52 -4.48 -8.16
C VAL A 8 -4.84 -4.10 -6.72
N ILE A 9 -5.10 -5.07 -5.86
CA ILE A 9 -5.38 -4.84 -4.45
C ILE A 9 -4.10 -4.98 -3.64
N GLY A 10 -3.65 -3.87 -3.06
CA GLY A 10 -2.41 -3.73 -2.31
C GLY A 10 -1.36 -2.90 -3.05
N GLY A 11 -0.94 -1.80 -2.43
CA GLY A 11 -0.06 -0.79 -3.00
C GLY A 11 1.33 -0.70 -2.37
N SER A 12 1.73 -1.64 -1.50
CA SER A 12 3.04 -1.59 -0.83
C SER A 12 4.18 -2.00 -1.77
N ALA A 13 4.53 -3.27 -1.87
CA ALA A 13 5.68 -3.73 -2.66
C ALA A 13 5.26 -4.48 -3.93
N ALA A 14 4.54 -5.60 -3.80
CA ALA A 14 4.22 -6.49 -4.91
C ALA A 14 3.25 -5.87 -5.91
N GLY A 15 2.20 -5.19 -5.42
CA GLY A 15 1.16 -4.59 -6.26
C GLY A 15 1.68 -3.54 -7.24
N PRO A 16 2.39 -2.50 -6.78
CA PRO A 16 2.99 -1.50 -7.67
C PRO A 16 3.96 -2.10 -8.69
N LYS A 17 4.70 -3.13 -8.31
CA LYS A 17 5.59 -3.85 -9.22
C LYS A 17 4.81 -4.61 -10.29
N ALA A 18 3.74 -5.29 -9.90
CA ALA A 18 2.86 -6.00 -10.81
C ALA A 18 2.13 -5.03 -11.76
N ALA A 19 1.58 -3.93 -11.23
CA ALA A 19 0.93 -2.89 -12.02
C ALA A 19 1.88 -2.27 -13.06
N ALA A 20 3.10 -1.93 -12.65
CA ALA A 20 4.12 -1.41 -13.57
C ALA A 20 4.55 -2.44 -14.62
N LYS A 21 4.57 -3.74 -14.30
CA LYS A 21 4.82 -4.79 -15.28
C LYS A 21 3.64 -4.93 -16.24
N ALA A 22 2.41 -4.92 -15.75
CA ALA A 22 1.21 -4.98 -16.58
C ALA A 22 1.18 -3.83 -17.61
N ARG A 23 1.48 -2.59 -17.19
CA ARG A 23 1.59 -1.43 -18.08
C ARG A 23 2.61 -1.64 -19.19
N ARG A 24 3.78 -2.21 -18.90
CA ARG A 24 4.78 -2.51 -19.93
C ARG A 24 4.36 -3.59 -20.92
N MET A 25 3.45 -4.49 -20.51
CA MET A 25 2.93 -5.56 -21.36
C MET A 25 1.73 -5.12 -22.18
N ASP A 26 0.94 -4.15 -21.68
CA ASP A 26 -0.24 -3.61 -22.34
C ASP A 26 -0.33 -2.10 -22.07
N GLN A 27 0.03 -1.30 -23.10
CA GLN A 27 0.04 0.16 -23.00
C GLN A 27 -1.36 0.76 -22.88
N HIS A 28 -2.38 0.04 -23.37
CA HIS A 28 -3.75 0.51 -23.43
C HIS A 28 -4.62 0.05 -22.25
N ALA A 29 -4.11 -0.84 -21.39
CA ALA A 29 -4.86 -1.28 -20.24
C ALA A 29 -5.17 -0.12 -19.27
N GLU A 30 -6.36 -0.09 -18.70
CA GLU A 30 -6.70 0.74 -17.54
C GLU A 30 -6.25 0.00 -16.28
N ILE A 31 -5.30 0.58 -15.54
CA ILE A 31 -4.73 -0.08 -14.37
C ILE A 31 -5.02 0.76 -13.13
N THR A 32 -5.67 0.15 -12.15
CA THR A 32 -6.00 0.80 -10.87
C THR A 32 -5.38 0.00 -9.71
N ILE A 33 -4.60 0.69 -8.86
CA ILE A 33 -4.11 0.16 -7.59
C ILE A 33 -5.06 0.64 -6.49
N VAL A 34 -5.50 -0.27 -5.63
CA VAL A 34 -6.28 0.03 -4.42
C VAL A 34 -5.39 -0.22 -3.22
N GLN A 35 -5.15 0.81 -2.42
CA GLN A 35 -4.28 0.77 -1.25
C GLN A 35 -5.00 1.32 -0.01
N LYS A 36 -5.10 0.49 1.04
CA LYS A 36 -5.79 0.85 2.28
C LYS A 36 -5.11 2.00 3.05
N GLY A 37 -3.78 2.04 3.04
CA GLY A 37 -3.01 3.12 3.69
C GLY A 37 -2.71 4.28 2.73
N PRO A 38 -2.09 5.36 3.24
CA PRO A 38 -1.73 6.52 2.45
C PRO A 38 -0.50 6.30 1.55
N ASP A 39 0.38 5.40 1.93
CA ASP A 39 1.70 5.24 1.30
C ASP A 39 1.69 4.18 0.19
N LEU A 40 2.38 4.48 -0.91
CA LEU A 40 2.55 3.59 -2.06
C LEU A 40 4.02 3.19 -2.24
N SER A 41 4.24 2.00 -2.81
CA SER A 41 5.58 1.52 -3.20
C SER A 41 6.58 1.53 -2.05
N MET A 42 6.12 1.14 -0.87
CA MET A 42 6.85 1.18 0.38
C MET A 42 7.99 0.15 0.45
N ALA A 43 9.18 0.59 0.81
CA ALA A 43 10.31 -0.27 1.14
C ALA A 43 10.27 -0.71 2.61
N SER A 44 9.35 -1.62 2.95
CA SER A 44 9.10 -2.04 4.34
C SER A 44 10.31 -2.68 5.03
N CYS A 45 11.23 -3.28 4.27
CA CYS A 45 12.52 -3.77 4.81
C CYS A 45 13.41 -2.65 5.37
N GLY A 46 13.12 -1.40 5.06
CA GLY A 46 13.80 -0.21 5.58
C GLY A 46 13.28 0.28 6.93
N TYR A 47 12.14 -0.23 7.43
CA TYR A 47 11.59 0.22 8.72
C TYR A 47 12.55 0.10 9.89
N PRO A 48 13.29 -1.02 10.10
CA PRO A 48 14.24 -1.11 11.20
C PRO A 48 15.34 -0.05 11.14
N TYR A 49 15.80 0.31 9.96
CA TYR A 49 16.83 1.34 9.76
C TYR A 49 16.30 2.74 10.07
N TYR A 50 15.06 3.02 9.64
CA TYR A 50 14.37 4.26 9.99
C TYR A 50 14.13 4.37 11.50
N VAL A 51 13.62 3.33 12.13
CA VAL A 51 13.42 3.27 13.59
C VAL A 51 14.76 3.41 14.31
N GLY A 52 15.82 2.73 13.85
CA GLY A 52 17.16 2.80 14.40
C GLY A 52 17.88 4.14 14.21
N GLY A 53 17.36 5.03 13.34
CA GLY A 53 17.93 6.35 13.09
C GLY A 53 19.10 6.37 12.11
N THR A 54 19.18 5.36 11.24
CA THR A 54 20.15 5.35 10.14
C THR A 54 19.86 6.49 9.15
N PHE A 55 18.61 6.89 9.04
CA PHE A 55 18.15 8.07 8.31
C PHE A 55 16.91 8.66 8.98
N ASP A 56 16.64 9.95 8.74
CA ASP A 56 15.58 10.70 9.42
C ASP A 56 14.33 10.92 8.56
N ASP A 57 14.51 11.06 7.25
CA ASP A 57 13.38 11.30 6.35
C ASP A 57 12.68 10.00 5.95
N ARG A 58 11.44 9.80 6.45
CA ARG A 58 10.60 8.64 6.10
C ARG A 58 10.34 8.51 4.59
N ASN A 59 10.42 9.63 3.85
CA ASN A 59 10.20 9.63 2.40
C ASN A 59 11.25 8.79 1.66
N GLN A 60 12.42 8.55 2.26
CA GLN A 60 13.43 7.65 1.69
C GLN A 60 12.89 6.22 1.48
N LEU A 61 11.87 5.82 2.23
CA LEU A 61 11.21 4.52 2.10
C LEU A 61 10.22 4.44 0.92
N ILE A 62 9.77 5.58 0.41
CA ILE A 62 8.76 5.66 -0.66
C ILE A 62 9.23 6.43 -1.89
N CYS A 63 10.45 6.96 -1.91
CA CYS A 63 10.97 7.71 -3.05
C CYS A 63 11.73 6.83 -4.05
N THR A 64 11.93 7.39 -5.25
CA THR A 64 12.87 6.86 -6.25
C THR A 64 14.30 7.10 -5.79
N PRO A 65 15.31 6.46 -6.42
CA PRO A 65 16.71 6.78 -6.14
C PRO A 65 17.09 8.26 -6.35
N THR A 66 16.29 9.00 -7.13
CA THR A 66 16.46 10.44 -7.38
C THR A 66 15.62 11.31 -6.43
N GLY A 67 15.02 10.73 -5.37
CA GLY A 67 14.30 11.48 -4.34
C GLY A 67 12.83 11.82 -4.66
N VAL A 68 12.29 11.38 -5.80
CA VAL A 68 10.89 11.65 -6.16
C VAL A 68 9.97 10.68 -5.38
N VAL A 69 9.04 11.21 -4.60
CA VAL A 69 8.05 10.43 -3.85
C VAL A 69 7.12 9.70 -4.82
N ARG A 70 6.88 8.41 -4.55
CA ARG A 70 5.99 7.56 -5.36
C ARG A 70 4.55 7.65 -4.85
N ASP A 71 3.96 8.82 -4.99
CA ASP A 71 2.57 9.12 -4.66
C ASP A 71 1.60 8.76 -5.82
N PRO A 72 0.28 8.97 -5.68
CA PRO A 72 -0.68 8.76 -6.76
C PRO A 72 -0.37 9.56 -8.03
N MET A 73 0.13 10.81 -7.89
CA MET A 73 0.51 11.66 -9.02
C MET A 73 1.71 11.08 -9.78
N PHE A 74 2.70 10.57 -9.07
CA PHE A 74 3.82 9.87 -9.69
C PHE A 74 3.36 8.65 -10.50
N PHE A 75 2.44 7.83 -9.94
CA PHE A 75 1.93 6.66 -10.66
C PHE A 75 1.14 7.06 -11.91
N MET A 76 0.34 8.11 -11.83
CA MET A 76 -0.40 8.61 -12.98
C MET A 76 0.55 9.18 -14.04
N ASN A 77 1.41 10.12 -13.67
CA ASN A 77 2.24 10.87 -14.63
C ASN A 77 3.36 10.02 -15.23
N ALA A 78 4.02 9.19 -14.43
CA ALA A 78 5.16 8.41 -14.90
C ALA A 78 4.76 7.05 -15.51
N LYS A 79 3.54 6.55 -15.23
CA LYS A 79 3.16 5.18 -15.58
C LYS A 79 1.73 5.06 -16.14
N GLY A 80 0.91 6.11 -16.13
CA GLY A 80 -0.50 6.05 -16.53
C GLY A 80 -1.30 5.07 -15.67
N ILE A 81 -0.96 4.95 -14.37
CA ILE A 81 -1.61 4.04 -13.43
C ILE A 81 -2.38 4.88 -12.40
N THR A 82 -3.67 4.63 -12.26
CA THR A 82 -4.49 5.21 -11.19
C THR A 82 -4.15 4.54 -9.87
N ALA A 83 -3.89 5.30 -8.81
CA ALA A 83 -3.68 4.76 -7.48
C ALA A 83 -4.64 5.41 -6.48
N LEU A 84 -5.51 4.59 -5.89
CA LEU A 84 -6.47 4.97 -4.86
C LEU A 84 -5.87 4.63 -3.50
N THR A 85 -5.33 5.64 -2.84
CA THR A 85 -4.85 5.54 -1.44
C THR A 85 -5.99 5.74 -0.45
N ASN A 86 -5.76 5.42 0.81
CA ASN A 86 -6.78 5.45 1.86
C ASN A 86 -8.08 4.73 1.47
N THR A 87 -7.96 3.70 0.61
CA THR A 87 -9.08 2.99 0.03
C THR A 87 -8.93 1.49 0.28
N ALA A 88 -9.85 0.94 1.05
CA ALA A 88 -9.90 -0.48 1.36
C ALA A 88 -10.79 -1.22 0.34
N ALA A 89 -10.30 -2.32 -0.22
CA ALA A 89 -11.15 -3.28 -0.89
C ALA A 89 -11.92 -4.09 0.18
N THR A 90 -13.26 -4.04 0.14
CA THR A 90 -14.14 -4.60 1.18
C THR A 90 -14.82 -5.89 0.76
N ALA A 91 -15.09 -6.05 -0.53
CA ALA A 91 -15.70 -7.25 -1.08
C ALA A 91 -15.24 -7.52 -2.51
N LEU A 92 -15.32 -8.78 -2.90
CA LEU A 92 -15.00 -9.25 -4.24
C LEU A 92 -16.17 -10.06 -4.79
N ASP A 93 -16.80 -9.55 -5.85
CA ASP A 93 -17.77 -10.28 -6.64
C ASP A 93 -17.09 -10.88 -7.88
N ARG A 94 -16.86 -12.18 -7.84
CA ARG A 94 -16.18 -12.89 -8.94
C ARG A 94 -17.12 -13.13 -10.13
N GLN A 95 -18.42 -13.23 -9.90
CA GLN A 95 -19.39 -13.48 -10.96
C GLN A 95 -19.55 -12.22 -11.85
N ASN A 96 -19.72 -11.07 -11.20
CA ASN A 96 -19.85 -9.78 -11.88
C ASN A 96 -18.51 -9.10 -12.16
N ARG A 97 -17.40 -9.68 -11.68
CA ARG A 97 -16.03 -9.13 -11.81
C ARG A 97 -15.93 -7.70 -11.30
N THR A 98 -16.37 -7.50 -10.07
CA THR A 98 -16.29 -6.19 -9.40
C THR A 98 -15.60 -6.30 -8.04
N VAL A 99 -14.95 -5.21 -7.64
CA VAL A 99 -14.36 -5.04 -6.30
C VAL A 99 -15.07 -3.85 -5.65
N SER A 100 -15.70 -4.09 -4.51
CA SER A 100 -16.23 -3.02 -3.67
C SER A 100 -15.08 -2.39 -2.90
N CYS A 101 -15.01 -1.07 -2.92
CA CYS A 101 -13.98 -0.29 -2.25
C CYS A 101 -14.62 0.78 -1.37
N ARG A 102 -13.98 1.08 -0.24
CA ARG A 102 -14.40 2.13 0.69
C ARG A 102 -13.21 3.00 1.07
N ASN A 103 -13.35 4.29 0.92
CA ASN A 103 -12.38 5.24 1.46
C ASN A 103 -12.42 5.18 2.99
N VAL A 104 -11.28 4.96 3.64
CA VAL A 104 -11.20 4.75 5.08
C VAL A 104 -11.29 6.04 5.89
N GLU A 105 -11.13 7.20 5.26
CA GLU A 105 -11.22 8.52 5.88
C GLU A 105 -12.62 9.14 5.69
N THR A 106 -13.14 9.11 4.45
CA THR A 106 -14.43 9.74 4.13
C THR A 106 -15.62 8.79 4.25
N GLY A 107 -15.37 7.48 4.20
CA GLY A 107 -16.41 6.45 4.16
C GLY A 107 -17.06 6.27 2.79
N GLU A 108 -16.63 7.03 1.79
CA GLU A 108 -17.17 6.95 0.42
C GLU A 108 -16.97 5.55 -0.17
N GLU A 109 -18.02 5.02 -0.77
CA GLU A 109 -18.00 3.69 -1.38
C GLU A 109 -18.01 3.81 -2.90
N GLN A 110 -17.26 2.92 -3.55
CA GLN A 110 -17.21 2.79 -5.01
C GLN A 110 -17.04 1.33 -5.41
N SER A 111 -17.44 1.00 -6.61
CA SER A 111 -17.26 -0.32 -7.21
C SER A 111 -16.36 -0.23 -8.43
N LEU A 112 -15.34 -1.07 -8.48
CA LEU A 112 -14.39 -1.15 -9.59
C LEU A 112 -14.62 -2.44 -10.38
N ALA A 113 -15.03 -2.32 -11.61
CA ALA A 113 -15.11 -3.45 -12.51
C ALA A 113 -13.73 -3.84 -13.04
N TYR A 114 -13.47 -5.14 -13.22
CA TYR A 114 -12.17 -5.63 -13.69
C TYR A 114 -12.31 -6.75 -14.73
N ASP A 115 -11.37 -6.82 -15.63
CA ASP A 115 -11.16 -7.96 -16.52
C ASP A 115 -10.07 -8.90 -15.98
N LYS A 116 -9.09 -8.31 -15.25
CA LYS A 116 -8.05 -9.02 -14.51
C LYS A 116 -7.88 -8.42 -13.12
N LEU A 117 -7.73 -9.29 -12.13
CA LEU A 117 -7.52 -8.91 -10.74
C LEU A 117 -6.20 -9.48 -10.21
N ILE A 118 -5.43 -8.65 -9.54
CA ILE A 118 -4.19 -9.03 -8.86
C ILE A 118 -4.38 -8.80 -7.37
N LEU A 119 -4.25 -9.86 -6.58
CA LEU A 119 -4.28 -9.81 -5.12
C LEU A 119 -2.86 -9.72 -4.58
N ALA A 120 -2.50 -8.58 -4.00
CA ALA A 120 -1.20 -8.29 -3.39
C ALA A 120 -1.39 -7.73 -1.97
N THR A 121 -2.33 -8.31 -1.22
CA THR A 121 -2.81 -7.81 0.08
C THR A 121 -1.79 -7.91 1.21
N GLY A 122 -0.69 -8.63 0.99
CA GLY A 122 0.34 -8.84 2.01
C GLY A 122 -0.12 -9.79 3.12
N ALA A 123 0.41 -9.57 4.32
CA ALA A 123 0.13 -10.34 5.51
C ALA A 123 -0.19 -9.42 6.69
N THR A 124 -0.86 -9.96 7.68
CA THR A 124 -1.07 -9.30 8.98
C THR A 124 -0.25 -10.06 10.04
N PRO A 125 0.49 -9.36 10.92
CA PRO A 125 1.20 -10.02 12.01
C PRO A 125 0.25 -10.82 12.90
N LEU A 126 0.64 -12.04 13.23
CA LEU A 126 -0.07 -12.83 14.22
C LEU A 126 0.44 -12.42 15.60
N MET A 127 -0.46 -11.90 16.44
CA MET A 127 -0.16 -11.63 17.85
C MET A 127 -0.44 -12.93 18.63
N PRO A 128 0.59 -13.52 19.28
CA PRO A 128 0.40 -14.78 20.00
C PRO A 128 -0.49 -14.55 21.24
N PRO A 129 -1.36 -15.51 21.59
CA PRO A 129 -2.24 -15.38 22.75
C PRO A 129 -1.47 -15.67 24.06
N VAL A 130 -0.55 -14.80 24.41
CA VAL A 130 0.24 -14.91 25.65
C VAL A 130 -0.16 -13.80 26.63
N PRO A 131 -0.10 -14.06 27.96
CA PRO A 131 -0.38 -13.02 28.96
C PRO A 131 0.48 -11.79 28.75
N GLY A 132 -0.14 -10.61 28.81
CA GLY A 132 0.54 -9.33 28.67
C GLY A 132 0.75 -8.84 27.25
N ILE A 133 0.27 -9.54 26.22
CA ILE A 133 0.43 -9.13 24.81
C ILE A 133 -0.27 -7.81 24.50
N ASP A 134 -1.27 -7.45 25.30
CA ASP A 134 -2.08 -6.23 25.23
C ASP A 134 -1.55 -5.08 26.10
N LEU A 135 -0.42 -5.28 26.78
CA LEU A 135 0.19 -4.22 27.57
C LEU A 135 0.69 -3.06 26.69
N GLU A 136 0.59 -1.85 27.23
CA GLU A 136 1.11 -0.64 26.57
C GLU A 136 2.60 -0.80 26.24
N GLY A 137 2.98 -0.40 25.02
CA GLY A 137 4.36 -0.50 24.53
C GLY A 137 4.67 -1.80 23.79
N ILE A 138 3.78 -2.81 23.84
CA ILE A 138 3.93 -4.00 23.00
C ILE A 138 3.30 -3.72 21.62
N THR A 139 4.09 -3.84 20.57
CA THR A 139 3.65 -3.56 19.20
C THR A 139 4.38 -4.46 18.21
N ASN A 140 3.92 -4.43 16.96
CA ASN A 140 4.61 -5.03 15.82
C ASN A 140 5.24 -3.95 14.93
N LEU A 141 6.01 -4.38 13.93
CA LEU A 141 6.61 -3.49 12.93
C LEU A 141 6.19 -3.95 11.53
N GLN A 142 4.95 -3.65 11.15
CA GLN A 142 4.35 -4.07 9.87
C GLN A 142 4.03 -2.89 8.95
N SER A 143 3.73 -1.74 9.50
CA SER A 143 3.32 -0.56 8.77
C SER A 143 4.23 0.64 9.05
N MET A 144 4.11 1.67 8.22
CA MET A 144 4.81 2.94 8.48
C MET A 144 4.34 3.61 9.78
N ARG A 145 3.07 3.42 10.16
CA ARG A 145 2.56 3.89 11.46
C ARG A 145 3.32 3.26 12.64
N ASP A 146 3.59 1.95 12.55
CA ASP A 146 4.34 1.25 13.58
C ASP A 146 5.79 1.77 13.64
N ALA A 147 6.38 2.02 12.48
CA ALA A 147 7.73 2.58 12.39
C ALA A 147 7.81 4.00 12.97
N ASP A 148 6.83 4.87 12.65
CA ASP A 148 6.73 6.22 13.19
C ASP A 148 6.54 6.19 14.72
N TYR A 149 5.68 5.30 15.23
CA TYR A 149 5.48 5.10 16.66
C TYR A 149 6.77 4.65 17.36
N LEU A 150 7.41 3.61 16.87
CA LEU A 150 8.66 3.09 17.46
C LEU A 150 9.80 4.11 17.38
N ARG A 151 9.85 4.90 16.31
CA ARG A 151 10.80 6.01 16.19
C ARG A 151 10.57 7.04 17.28
N LYS A 152 9.31 7.45 17.48
CA LYS A 152 8.92 8.40 18.54
C LYS A 152 9.31 7.87 19.92
N VAL A 153 9.01 6.60 20.23
CA VAL A 153 9.37 5.97 21.51
C VAL A 153 10.89 6.01 21.74
N ARG A 154 11.68 5.70 20.72
CA ARG A 154 13.15 5.79 20.79
C ARG A 154 13.61 7.23 21.07
N ASP A 155 13.08 8.21 20.35
CA ASP A 155 13.51 9.60 20.46
C ASP A 155 13.11 10.23 21.79
N GLU A 156 11.98 9.79 22.37
CA GLU A 156 11.54 10.16 23.73
C GLU A 156 12.29 9.39 24.83
N LYS A 157 13.16 8.44 24.47
CA LYS A 157 13.95 7.60 25.42
C LYS A 157 13.07 6.81 26.40
N ARG A 158 11.94 6.34 25.97
CA ARG A 158 11.02 5.50 26.73
C ARG A 158 11.31 4.02 26.52
#